data_12485572d5e61334e873b34613c5cf55
#
_entry.id   12485572d5e61334e873b34613c5cf55
#
_cell.length_a   1.000
_cell.length_b   1.000
_cell.length_c   1.000
_cell.angle_alpha   90.00
_cell.angle_beta   90.00
_cell.angle_gamma   90.00
#
_symmetry.space_group_name_H-M   'P 1'
#
loop_
_entity.id
_entity.type
_entity.pdbx_description
1 polymer ?
#
loop_
_entity_poly.entity_id
_entity_poly.type
_entity_poly.pdbx_seq_one_letter_code
_entity_poly.pdbx_strand_id
1 'polypeptide(L)'
;MVGDDTTGPIVQVHRRVRASAEQIFDLWTKPDLMVRWMSPYPGAVDCKASCDLRPGGAFSLVMSSEQSSREVSGTYVQVDRPRKLVFTWIGPLTNNVNTLVTVELNPRGDETELVLTHERLPTPAIIEGHTKGWGNILDHLTDAVFKDF
;
A
#
# COMPACT_ATOMS: atom_id res chain seq x y z
N MET A 1 0.86 12.07 -26.05
CA MET A 1 0.84 11.56 -25.82
C MET A 1 0.31 11.13 -25.35
N VAL A 2 0.50 11.34 -25.20
CA VAL A 2 0.21 10.94 -24.75
C VAL A 2 -0.24 10.77 -24.03
N GLY A 3 -0.44 11.00 -24.48
CA GLY A 3 -1.15 11.18 -23.56
C GLY A 3 -1.29 10.54 -22.47
N ASP A 4 -0.89 10.61 -22.36
CA ASP A 4 -0.75 9.83 -21.36
C ASP A 4 -0.87 10.50 -20.08
N ASP A 5 -1.94 10.28 -19.46
CA ASP A 5 -2.20 10.84 -18.18
C ASP A 5 -1.25 10.39 -17.15
N THR A 6 -0.51 9.35 -17.45
CA THR A 6 0.50 8.85 -16.56
C THR A 6 1.84 9.45 -16.88
N THR A 7 1.89 10.51 -17.68
CA THR A 7 3.14 11.18 -17.96
C THR A 7 3.68 11.92 -16.76
N GLY A 8 2.84 12.21 -15.76
CA GLY A 8 3.35 12.80 -14.53
C GLY A 8 4.20 11.82 -13.78
N PRO A 9 5.01 12.30 -12.85
CA PRO A 9 5.85 11.42 -12.04
C PRO A 9 5.01 10.44 -11.22
N ILE A 10 5.35 9.18 -11.28
CA ILE A 10 4.69 8.14 -10.49
C ILE A 10 5.74 7.33 -9.76
N VAL A 11 5.29 6.68 -8.68
CA VAL A 11 6.09 5.67 -7.99
C VAL A 11 5.59 4.32 -8.47
N GLN A 12 6.52 3.46 -8.88
CA GLN A 12 6.17 2.10 -9.22
C GLN A 12 7.20 1.16 -8.61
N VAL A 13 6.74 0.20 -7.82
CA VAL A 13 7.58 -0.73 -7.11
C VAL A 13 7.09 -2.14 -7.42
N HIS A 14 8.04 -3.02 -7.74
CA HIS A 14 7.76 -4.42 -8.06
C HIS A 14 8.36 -5.31 -7.00
N ARG A 15 7.64 -6.36 -6.62
CA ARG A 15 8.17 -7.41 -5.74
C ARG A 15 7.66 -8.76 -6.19
N ARG A 16 8.50 -9.76 -6.08
CA ARG A 16 8.11 -11.14 -6.29
C ARG A 16 7.94 -11.78 -4.93
N VAL A 17 6.73 -12.25 -4.61
CA VAL A 17 6.37 -12.73 -3.29
C VAL A 17 6.03 -14.21 -3.37
N ARG A 18 6.55 -15.01 -2.46
CA ARG A 18 6.35 -16.45 -2.44
C ARG A 18 5.06 -16.78 -1.69
N ALA A 19 3.95 -16.39 -2.27
CA ALA A 19 2.62 -16.62 -1.73
C ALA A 19 1.60 -16.53 -2.86
N SER A 20 0.40 -17.04 -2.62
CA SER A 20 -0.69 -16.93 -3.59
C SER A 20 -1.22 -15.50 -3.64
N ALA A 21 -1.88 -15.16 -4.74
CA ALA A 21 -2.51 -13.85 -4.86
C ALA A 21 -3.56 -13.65 -3.77
N GLU A 22 -4.30 -14.69 -3.41
CA GLU A 22 -5.29 -14.63 -2.34
C GLU A 22 -4.66 -14.28 -1.00
N GLN A 23 -3.54 -14.91 -0.65
CA GLN A 23 -2.86 -14.63 0.60
C GLN A 23 -2.37 -13.19 0.64
N ILE A 24 -1.81 -12.71 -0.46
CA ILE A 24 -1.30 -11.34 -0.53
C ILE A 24 -2.47 -10.36 -0.49
N PHE A 25 -3.56 -10.65 -1.18
CA PHE A 25 -4.74 -9.80 -1.16
C PHE A 25 -5.27 -9.65 0.27
N ASP A 26 -5.28 -10.74 1.05
CA ASP A 26 -5.69 -10.70 2.44
C ASP A 26 -4.77 -9.81 3.27
N LEU A 27 -3.46 -9.84 3.02
CA LEU A 27 -2.52 -8.97 3.72
C LEU A 27 -2.83 -7.49 3.48
N TRP A 28 -3.37 -7.16 2.33
CA TRP A 28 -3.71 -5.78 1.98
C TRP A 28 -5.09 -5.34 2.47
N THR A 29 -5.97 -6.27 2.84
CA THR A 29 -7.38 -5.94 3.03
C THR A 29 -7.95 -6.35 4.38
N LYS A 30 -7.24 -7.15 5.17
CA LYS A 30 -7.67 -7.52 6.51
C LYS A 30 -6.91 -6.70 7.54
N PRO A 31 -7.62 -5.95 8.41
CA PRO A 31 -6.95 -5.03 9.33
C PRO A 31 -5.92 -5.69 10.24
N ASP A 32 -6.21 -6.87 10.77
CA ASP A 32 -5.26 -7.56 11.64
C ASP A 32 -4.03 -8.06 10.90
N LEU A 33 -4.11 -8.24 9.59
CA LEU A 33 -2.94 -8.58 8.78
C LEU A 33 -2.18 -7.34 8.32
N MET A 34 -2.91 -6.27 8.01
CA MET A 34 -2.29 -5.02 7.56
C MET A 34 -1.32 -4.46 8.60
N VAL A 35 -1.67 -4.54 9.87
CA VAL A 35 -0.83 -3.97 10.92
C VAL A 35 0.50 -4.67 11.10
N ARG A 36 0.68 -5.86 10.53
CA ARG A 36 1.92 -6.62 10.63
C ARG A 36 3.03 -6.10 9.73
N TRP A 37 2.68 -5.43 8.63
CA TRP A 37 3.69 -5.07 7.65
C TRP A 37 3.59 -3.63 7.14
N MET A 38 2.49 -2.95 7.39
CA MET A 38 2.21 -1.66 6.73
C MET A 38 2.95 -0.48 7.36
N SER A 39 3.63 -0.64 8.48
CA SER A 39 4.36 0.46 9.10
C SER A 39 5.74 0.63 8.45
N PRO A 40 6.05 1.83 7.91
CA PRO A 40 7.37 2.07 7.34
C PRO A 40 8.41 2.46 8.38
N TYR A 41 8.01 2.62 9.65
CA TYR A 41 8.90 3.15 10.68
C TYR A 41 9.40 2.06 11.59
N PRO A 42 10.73 1.82 11.65
CA PRO A 42 11.29 0.97 12.68
C PRO A 42 11.01 1.63 14.03
N GLY A 43 10.49 0.90 14.96
CA GLY A 43 10.19 1.45 16.27
C GLY A 43 8.80 2.02 16.43
N ALA A 44 7.94 1.86 15.46
CA ALA A 44 6.52 2.16 15.65
C ALA A 44 5.98 1.21 16.72
N VAL A 45 5.38 1.76 17.79
CA VAL A 45 4.92 0.95 18.89
C VAL A 45 3.50 0.47 18.72
N ASP A 46 2.74 1.10 17.83
CA ASP A 46 1.35 0.74 17.65
C ASP A 46 0.91 1.03 16.21
N CYS A 47 0.13 0.11 15.67
CA CYS A 47 -0.45 0.28 14.35
C CYS A 47 -1.87 -0.25 14.40
N LYS A 48 -2.83 0.58 14.01
CA LYS A 48 -4.25 0.21 14.00
C LYS A 48 -4.81 0.43 12.60
N ALA A 49 -5.65 -0.48 12.18
CA ALA A 49 -6.24 -0.41 10.85
C ALA A 49 -7.73 -0.71 10.92
N SER A 50 -8.49 -0.09 10.03
CA SER A 50 -9.89 -0.42 9.81
C SER A 50 -10.16 -0.39 8.32
N CYS A 51 -11.04 -1.27 7.85
CA CYS A 51 -11.36 -1.39 6.43
C CYS A 51 -12.81 -1.71 6.23
N ASP A 52 -13.44 -1.02 5.27
CA ASP A 52 -14.75 -1.38 4.74
C ASP A 52 -14.51 -1.79 3.28
N LEU A 53 -14.21 -3.06 3.05
CA LEU A 53 -13.70 -3.53 1.77
C LEU A 53 -14.80 -3.68 0.73
N ARG A 54 -15.09 -2.58 0.07
CA ARG A 54 -16.02 -2.51 -1.05
C ARG A 54 -15.75 -1.22 -1.82
N PRO A 55 -16.12 -1.13 -3.08
CA PRO A 55 -16.00 0.15 -3.79
C PRO A 55 -16.81 1.22 -3.05
N GLY A 56 -16.18 2.35 -2.78
CA GLY A 56 -16.76 3.42 -1.99
C GLY A 56 -16.56 3.29 -0.49
N GLY A 57 -16.10 2.15 0.00
CA GLY A 57 -15.82 1.97 1.43
C GLY A 57 -14.54 2.67 1.83
N ALA A 58 -14.42 3.01 3.10
CA ALA A 58 -13.28 3.74 3.62
C ALA A 58 -12.32 2.81 4.35
N PHE A 59 -11.03 3.20 4.38
CA PHE A 59 -10.06 2.56 5.25
C PHE A 59 -9.28 3.61 6.02
N SER A 60 -8.71 3.20 7.14
CA SER A 60 -7.87 4.06 7.97
C SER A 60 -6.73 3.23 8.53
N LEU A 61 -5.55 3.82 8.56
CA LEU A 61 -4.35 3.21 9.09
C LEU A 61 -3.67 4.24 9.98
N VAL A 62 -3.54 3.94 11.27
CA VAL A 62 -2.92 4.84 12.25
C VAL A 62 -1.63 4.19 12.72
N MET A 63 -0.52 4.89 12.52
CA MET A 63 0.80 4.43 12.93
C MET A 63 1.31 5.37 14.01
N SER A 64 1.59 4.82 15.19
CA SER A 64 1.99 5.60 16.34
C SER A 64 3.38 5.20 16.83
N SER A 65 4.16 6.17 17.26
CA SER A 65 5.40 5.97 17.96
C SER A 65 5.31 6.73 19.29
N GLU A 66 6.37 6.64 20.11
CA GLU A 66 6.39 7.36 21.37
C GLU A 66 6.27 8.86 21.19
N GLN A 67 6.66 9.38 20.02
CA GLN A 67 6.75 10.80 19.79
C GLN A 67 5.67 11.35 18.88
N SER A 68 5.03 10.53 18.08
CA SER A 68 4.05 11.04 17.14
C SER A 68 3.09 9.96 16.68
N SER A 69 1.99 10.41 16.10
CA SER A 69 0.97 9.54 15.52
C SER A 69 0.64 10.08 14.13
N ARG A 70 0.52 9.18 13.15
CA ARG A 70 0.17 9.55 11.78
C ARG A 70 -0.96 8.69 11.31
N GLU A 71 -1.93 9.30 10.68
CA GLU A 71 -3.05 8.60 10.09
C GLU A 71 -2.98 8.73 8.58
N VAL A 72 -3.13 7.60 7.91
CA VAL A 72 -3.35 7.53 6.47
C VAL A 72 -4.73 6.95 6.25
N SER A 73 -5.49 7.54 5.36
CA SER A 73 -6.83 7.07 5.07
C SER A 73 -7.11 7.12 3.59
N GLY A 74 -8.23 6.56 3.18
CA GLY A 74 -8.64 6.58 1.80
C GLY A 74 -9.95 5.89 1.58
N THR A 75 -10.28 5.75 0.30
CA THR A 75 -11.51 5.12 -0.15
C THR A 75 -11.15 4.10 -1.21
N TYR A 76 -11.77 2.93 -1.14
CA TYR A 76 -11.57 1.92 -2.19
C TYR A 76 -12.29 2.34 -3.45
N VAL A 77 -11.58 2.33 -4.57
CA VAL A 77 -12.12 2.69 -5.88
C VAL A 77 -12.50 1.43 -6.63
N GLN A 78 -11.64 0.40 -6.58
CA GLN A 78 -11.88 -0.86 -7.26
C GLN A 78 -11.39 -2.00 -6.39
N VAL A 79 -12.23 -3.02 -6.24
CA VAL A 79 -11.87 -4.22 -5.48
C VAL A 79 -12.13 -5.40 -6.41
N ASP A 80 -11.06 -5.98 -6.97
CA ASP A 80 -11.14 -7.10 -7.89
C ASP A 80 -10.27 -8.23 -7.33
N ARG A 81 -10.85 -8.97 -6.41
CA ARG A 81 -10.15 -10.03 -5.69
C ARG A 81 -9.83 -11.20 -6.59
N PRO A 82 -8.65 -11.75 -6.57
CA PRO A 82 -7.45 -11.35 -5.82
C PRO A 82 -6.42 -10.61 -6.69
N ARG A 83 -6.85 -10.02 -7.80
CA ARG A 83 -5.97 -9.50 -8.83
C ARG A 83 -5.62 -8.04 -8.73
N LYS A 84 -6.54 -7.22 -8.22
CA LYS A 84 -6.35 -5.78 -8.31
C LYS A 84 -7.09 -5.05 -7.20
N LEU A 85 -6.41 -4.07 -6.61
CA LEU A 85 -6.98 -3.21 -5.59
C LEU A 85 -6.57 -1.79 -5.91
N VAL A 86 -7.55 -0.88 -6.01
CA VAL A 86 -7.29 0.54 -6.26
C VAL A 86 -7.93 1.33 -5.14
N PHE A 87 -7.16 2.23 -4.54
CA PHE A 87 -7.67 3.04 -3.44
C PHE A 87 -6.99 4.40 -3.41
N THR A 88 -7.68 5.38 -2.84
CA THR A 88 -7.06 6.68 -2.60
C THR A 88 -6.19 6.61 -1.36
N TRP A 89 -5.26 7.54 -1.24
CA TRP A 89 -4.27 7.53 -0.16
C TRP A 89 -3.98 8.98 0.21
N ILE A 90 -4.36 9.38 1.43
CA ILE A 90 -4.19 10.75 1.89
C ILE A 90 -3.69 10.75 3.33
N GLY A 91 -2.77 11.65 3.62
CA GLY A 91 -2.24 11.81 4.96
C GLY A 91 -1.12 12.84 4.99
N PRO A 92 -0.44 12.97 6.14
CA PRO A 92 0.62 13.97 6.27
C PRO A 92 1.74 13.80 5.26
N LEU A 93 2.04 12.55 4.89
CA LEU A 93 3.16 12.28 3.97
C LEU A 93 2.84 12.61 2.53
N THR A 94 1.57 12.82 2.18
CA THR A 94 1.19 13.33 0.86
C THR A 94 0.84 14.80 0.91
N ASN A 95 1.19 15.48 2.01
CA ASN A 95 0.85 16.87 2.23
C ASN A 95 -0.67 17.08 2.17
N ASN A 96 -1.41 16.06 2.63
CA ASN A 96 -2.87 16.02 2.63
C ASN A 96 -3.49 16.14 1.23
N VAL A 97 -2.74 15.77 0.21
CA VAL A 97 -3.25 15.63 -1.15
C VAL A 97 -3.83 14.23 -1.33
N ASN A 98 -4.97 14.15 -1.96
CA ASN A 98 -5.64 12.87 -2.23
C ASN A 98 -4.96 12.20 -3.41
N THR A 99 -4.20 11.15 -3.15
CA THR A 99 -3.43 10.44 -4.16
C THR A 99 -4.06 9.09 -4.46
N LEU A 100 -3.52 8.36 -5.43
CA LEU A 100 -4.12 7.10 -5.89
C LEU A 100 -3.08 6.00 -5.89
N VAL A 101 -3.42 4.85 -5.28
CA VAL A 101 -2.57 3.67 -5.24
C VAL A 101 -3.28 2.53 -5.96
N THR A 102 -2.54 1.86 -6.84
CA THR A 102 -3.01 0.65 -7.52
C THR A 102 -2.09 -0.50 -7.17
N VAL A 103 -2.66 -1.60 -6.71
CA VAL A 103 -1.92 -2.84 -6.44
C VAL A 103 -2.41 -3.90 -7.40
N GLU A 104 -1.49 -4.48 -8.15
CA GLU A 104 -1.79 -5.56 -9.08
C GLU A 104 -1.05 -6.81 -8.67
N LEU A 105 -1.75 -7.95 -8.66
CA LEU A 105 -1.21 -9.23 -8.22
C LEU A 105 -1.31 -10.21 -9.38
N ASN A 106 -0.14 -10.60 -9.91
CA ASN A 106 -0.06 -11.47 -11.07
C ASN A 106 0.54 -12.81 -10.68
N PRO A 107 -0.26 -13.89 -10.65
CA PRO A 107 0.28 -15.21 -10.29
C PRO A 107 1.37 -15.67 -11.26
N ARG A 108 2.43 -16.27 -10.69
CA ARG A 108 3.56 -16.79 -11.45
C ARG A 108 3.99 -18.12 -10.82
N GLY A 109 3.22 -19.19 -11.05
CA GLY A 109 3.49 -20.47 -10.41
C GLY A 109 3.19 -20.41 -8.92
N ASP A 110 4.16 -20.72 -8.09
CA ASP A 110 4.02 -20.67 -6.64
C ASP A 110 4.36 -19.30 -6.05
N GLU A 111 4.60 -18.32 -6.93
CA GLU A 111 4.88 -16.94 -6.52
C GLU A 111 3.84 -16.01 -7.12
N THR A 112 3.82 -14.78 -6.63
CA THR A 112 2.98 -13.73 -7.19
C THR A 112 3.83 -12.50 -7.44
N GLU A 113 3.68 -11.91 -8.61
CA GLU A 113 4.31 -10.63 -8.90
C GLU A 113 3.38 -9.53 -8.41
N LEU A 114 3.87 -8.72 -7.48
CA LEU A 114 3.16 -7.57 -6.95
C LEU A 114 3.69 -6.32 -7.63
N VAL A 115 2.80 -5.52 -8.22
CA VAL A 115 3.16 -4.24 -8.81
C VAL A 115 2.33 -3.17 -8.10
N LEU A 116 3.01 -2.24 -7.45
CA LEU A 116 2.37 -1.10 -6.80
C LEU A 116 2.66 0.14 -7.60
N THR A 117 1.62 0.90 -7.92
CA THR A 117 1.73 2.18 -8.61
C THR A 117 1.07 3.25 -7.76
N HIS A 118 1.79 4.32 -7.44
CA HIS A 118 1.29 5.42 -6.65
C HIS A 118 1.37 6.70 -7.48
N GLU A 119 0.23 7.32 -7.73
CA GLU A 119 0.08 8.46 -8.62
C GLU A 119 -0.42 9.68 -7.86
N ARG A 120 -0.29 10.83 -8.49
CA ARG A 120 -0.82 12.12 -8.01
C ARG A 120 -0.07 12.65 -6.80
N LEU A 121 1.16 12.22 -6.61
CA LEU A 121 2.00 12.76 -5.54
C LEU A 121 2.44 14.18 -5.90
N PRO A 122 2.34 15.13 -4.96
CA PRO A 122 2.40 16.54 -5.32
C PRO A 122 3.78 17.14 -5.60
N THR A 123 4.86 16.56 -5.06
CA THR A 123 6.19 17.15 -5.24
C THR A 123 7.24 16.07 -5.47
N PRO A 124 8.37 16.41 -6.12
CA PRO A 124 9.46 15.45 -6.32
C PRO A 124 10.00 14.87 -5.00
N ALA A 125 10.07 15.68 -3.95
CA ALA A 125 10.56 15.19 -2.66
C ALA A 125 9.62 14.15 -2.07
N ILE A 126 8.30 14.35 -2.21
CA ILE A 126 7.30 13.41 -1.73
C ILE A 126 7.36 12.13 -2.55
N ILE A 127 7.57 12.23 -3.86
CA ILE A 127 7.72 11.08 -4.74
C ILE A 127 8.93 10.24 -4.30
N GLU A 128 10.05 10.88 -4.06
CA GLU A 128 11.25 10.17 -3.63
C GLU A 128 11.04 9.49 -2.27
N GLY A 129 10.42 10.18 -1.33
CA GLY A 129 10.12 9.62 -0.02
C GLY A 129 9.21 8.41 -0.10
N HIS A 130 8.20 8.45 -0.98
CA HIS A 130 7.29 7.32 -1.15
C HIS A 130 7.96 6.16 -1.88
N THR A 131 8.87 6.42 -2.80
CA THR A 131 9.64 5.34 -3.44
C THR A 131 10.38 4.54 -2.38
N LYS A 132 11.06 5.21 -1.47
CA LYS A 132 11.78 4.54 -0.39
C LYS A 132 10.83 3.88 0.61
N GLY A 133 9.78 4.60 0.98
CA GLY A 133 8.80 4.11 1.95
C GLY A 133 8.09 2.85 1.48
N TRP A 134 7.60 2.86 0.24
CA TRP A 134 6.95 1.67 -0.31
C TRP A 134 7.91 0.50 -0.46
N GLY A 135 9.17 0.76 -0.83
CA GLY A 135 10.19 -0.29 -0.88
C GLY A 135 10.34 -0.98 0.46
N ASN A 136 10.45 -0.20 1.54
CA ASN A 136 10.58 -0.74 2.89
C ASN A 136 9.33 -1.49 3.33
N ILE A 137 8.16 -0.93 3.05
CA ILE A 137 6.88 -1.55 3.42
C ILE A 137 6.70 -2.89 2.70
N LEU A 138 7.02 -2.94 1.41
CA LEU A 138 6.88 -4.18 0.65
C LEU A 138 7.90 -5.23 1.06
N ASP A 139 9.06 -4.83 1.55
CA ASP A 139 10.01 -5.77 2.15
C ASP A 139 9.43 -6.36 3.44
N HIS A 140 8.73 -5.55 4.24
CA HIS A 140 8.04 -6.05 5.43
C HIS A 140 6.93 -7.04 5.06
N LEU A 141 6.21 -6.77 3.97
CA LEU A 141 5.18 -7.71 3.50
C LEU A 141 5.80 -9.05 3.13
N THR A 142 6.92 -9.03 2.42
CA THR A 142 7.62 -10.25 2.04
C THR A 142 8.05 -11.04 3.28
N ASP A 143 8.56 -10.34 4.30
CA ASP A 143 8.94 -10.99 5.56
C ASP A 143 7.74 -11.57 6.30
N ALA A 144 6.61 -10.88 6.29
CA ALA A 144 5.40 -11.35 6.96
C ALA A 144 4.89 -12.65 6.36
N VAL A 145 5.01 -12.82 5.05
CA VAL A 145 4.62 -14.05 4.37
C VAL A 145 5.41 -15.25 4.92
N PHE A 146 6.71 -15.07 5.15
CA PHE A 146 7.54 -16.17 5.64
C PHE A 146 7.28 -16.51 7.10
N LYS A 147 6.78 -15.56 7.88
CA LYS A 147 6.60 -15.77 9.31
C LYS A 147 5.23 -16.28 9.69
N ASP A 148 4.20 -15.90 8.94
CA ASP A 148 2.83 -16.07 9.38
C ASP A 148 1.96 -16.89 8.47
N PHE A 149 2.50 -17.37 7.39
CA PHE A 149 1.76 -18.26 6.49
C PHE A 149 2.44 -19.60 6.32
#